data_4d939ade1a07a8a4713bee5206d2c3e0
#
_entry.id   4d939ade1a07a8a4713bee5206d2c3e0
#
_cell.length_a   1.000
_cell.length_b   1.000
_cell.length_c   1.000
_cell.angle_alpha   90.00
_cell.angle_beta   90.00
_cell.angle_gamma   90.00
#
_symmetry.space_group_name_H-M   'P 1'
#
loop_
_entity.id
_entity.type
_entity.pdbx_description
1 polymer ?
#
loop_
_entity_poly.entity_id
_entity_poly.type
_entity_poly.pdbx_seq_one_letter_code
_entity_poly.pdbx_strand_id
1 'polypeptide(L)'
;MAERLFRSRVDTAAPVVSSSAGVNGLAGHPMDGPSAQALRELGGDPQGHVAQRLRAGQAAAADLILTAEVSHRSVILQSEPLTFRRAFTLREFGRLGAGLGPLAGAPTVQELRTRVAAVARQRGLVVSVAPGDDDIADPFRAPADVARIVGSQVSDAVDAIIAVLGLARDPHSRQSLRRRTE
;
A
#
# COMPACT_ATOMS: atom_id res chain seq x y z
N MET A 1 -7.90 -3.78 2.50
CA MET A 1 -8.26 -2.34 2.38
C MET A 1 -7.21 -1.57 1.58
N ALA A 2 -5.94 -1.51 1.97
CA ALA A 2 -4.88 -0.74 1.30
C ALA A 2 -4.76 -1.02 -0.21
N GLU A 3 -4.73 -2.27 -0.65
CA GLU A 3 -4.69 -2.65 -2.07
C GLU A 3 -5.83 -2.01 -2.87
N ARG A 4 -7.05 -2.04 -2.33
CA ARG A 4 -8.24 -1.51 -3.01
C ARG A 4 -8.22 0.02 -3.11
N LEU A 5 -7.75 0.71 -2.07
CA LEU A 5 -7.54 2.16 -2.11
C LEU A 5 -6.43 2.53 -3.09
N PHE A 6 -5.30 1.82 -3.06
CA PHE A 6 -4.21 2.04 -4.00
C PHE A 6 -4.71 1.93 -5.46
N ARG A 7 -5.42 0.84 -5.80
CA ARG A 7 -5.99 0.63 -7.13
C ARG A 7 -6.98 1.71 -7.54
N SER A 8 -7.79 2.23 -6.61
CA SER A 8 -8.77 3.27 -6.93
C SER A 8 -8.13 4.64 -7.19
N ARG A 9 -6.90 4.87 -6.70
CA ARG A 9 -6.20 6.16 -6.74
C ARG A 9 -5.08 6.25 -7.78
N VAL A 10 -4.54 5.11 -8.20
CA VAL A 10 -3.48 5.05 -9.21
C VAL A 10 -4.08 4.94 -10.61
N ASP A 11 -3.42 5.57 -11.61
CA ASP A 11 -3.85 5.45 -13.00
C ASP A 11 -3.74 3.99 -13.48
N THR A 12 -4.72 3.55 -14.28
CA THR A 12 -4.72 2.20 -14.87
C THR A 12 -3.58 1.98 -15.87
N ALA A 13 -3.02 3.05 -16.40
CA ALA A 13 -1.84 3.01 -17.29
C ALA A 13 -0.51 2.95 -16.52
N ALA A 14 -0.52 3.13 -15.19
CA ALA A 14 0.69 3.04 -14.40
C ALA A 14 1.29 1.61 -14.46
N PRO A 15 2.62 1.47 -14.58
CA PRO A 15 3.27 0.18 -14.76
C PRO A 15 3.42 -0.58 -13.43
N VAL A 16 2.32 -0.73 -12.70
CA VAL A 16 2.28 -1.38 -11.39
C VAL A 16 1.14 -2.40 -11.32
N VAL A 17 1.42 -3.53 -10.68
CA VAL A 17 0.43 -4.54 -10.32
C VAL A 17 0.42 -4.68 -8.81
N SER A 18 -0.74 -4.56 -8.19
CA SER A 18 -0.91 -4.73 -6.74
C SER A 18 -1.74 -5.96 -6.40
N SER A 19 -1.35 -6.64 -5.34
CA SER A 19 -2.09 -7.76 -4.75
C SER A 19 -2.00 -7.69 -3.23
N SER A 20 -2.89 -8.37 -2.53
CA SER A 20 -2.84 -8.48 -1.08
C SER A 20 -2.98 -9.93 -0.61
N ALA A 21 -2.35 -10.24 0.50
CA ALA A 21 -2.43 -11.53 1.16
C ALA A 21 -2.25 -11.36 2.68
N GLY A 22 -2.86 -12.22 3.47
CA GLY A 22 -2.68 -12.24 4.93
C GLY A 22 -1.69 -13.31 5.35
N VAL A 23 -0.87 -13.02 6.35
CA VAL A 23 0.03 -14.02 6.96
C VAL A 23 -0.77 -15.08 7.74
N ASN A 24 -1.90 -14.68 8.37
CA ASN A 24 -2.80 -15.52 9.15
C ASN A 24 -4.27 -15.43 8.70
N GLY A 25 -4.53 -14.91 7.50
CA GLY A 25 -5.88 -14.54 7.05
C GLY A 25 -6.83 -15.73 6.87
N LEU A 26 -8.12 -15.44 7.02
CA LEU A 26 -9.24 -16.33 6.67
C LEU A 26 -9.39 -16.38 5.15
N ALA A 27 -8.60 -17.24 4.49
CA ALA A 27 -8.66 -17.38 3.03
C ALA A 27 -10.08 -17.76 2.57
N GLY A 28 -10.49 -17.21 1.43
CA GLY A 28 -11.78 -17.50 0.82
C GLY A 28 -12.94 -16.60 1.31
N HIS A 29 -12.74 -15.75 2.33
CA HIS A 29 -13.78 -14.87 2.85
C HIS A 29 -13.77 -13.50 2.18
N PRO A 30 -14.94 -12.87 2.02
CA PRO A 30 -15.02 -11.46 1.61
C PRO A 30 -14.50 -10.55 2.73
N MET A 31 -14.33 -9.27 2.42
CA MET A 31 -14.05 -8.25 3.45
C MET A 31 -15.22 -8.17 4.44
N ASP A 32 -14.93 -8.05 5.73
CA ASP A 32 -15.95 -7.88 6.76
C ASP A 32 -16.76 -6.59 6.57
N GLY A 33 -18.01 -6.57 7.05
CA GLY A 33 -18.96 -5.49 6.79
C GLY A 33 -18.45 -4.11 7.19
N PRO A 34 -17.98 -3.88 8.43
CA PRO A 34 -17.43 -2.59 8.85
C PRO A 34 -16.26 -2.11 8.01
N SER A 35 -15.28 -2.98 7.70
CA SER A 35 -14.14 -2.64 6.84
C SER A 35 -14.56 -2.34 5.40
N ALA A 36 -15.53 -3.08 4.86
CA ALA A 36 -16.08 -2.83 3.53
C ALA A 36 -16.80 -1.48 3.45
N GLN A 37 -17.53 -1.10 4.50
CA GLN A 37 -18.20 0.19 4.58
C GLN A 37 -17.18 1.34 4.67
N ALA A 38 -16.20 1.24 5.55
CA ALA A 38 -15.12 2.23 5.66
C ALA A 38 -14.38 2.40 4.32
N LEU A 39 -14.11 1.30 3.61
CA LEU A 39 -13.47 1.35 2.30
C LEU A 39 -14.30 2.10 1.26
N ARG A 40 -15.64 1.90 1.22
CA ARG A 40 -16.54 2.65 0.31
C ARG A 40 -16.54 4.15 0.63
N GLU A 41 -16.61 4.51 1.91
CA GLU A 41 -16.57 5.90 2.37
C GLU A 41 -15.29 6.62 1.92
N LEU A 42 -14.18 5.88 1.77
CA LEU A 42 -12.89 6.36 1.28
C LEU A 42 -12.73 6.28 -0.26
N GLY A 43 -13.78 5.89 -0.98
CA GLY A 43 -13.77 5.81 -2.45
C GLY A 43 -13.16 4.53 -3.02
N GLY A 44 -12.96 3.51 -2.20
CA GLY A 44 -12.53 2.19 -2.66
C GLY A 44 -13.71 1.24 -2.92
N ASP A 45 -13.48 0.20 -3.70
CA ASP A 45 -14.47 -0.82 -4.03
C ASP A 45 -14.15 -2.16 -3.33
N PRO A 46 -14.97 -2.63 -2.38
CA PRO A 46 -14.79 -3.93 -1.74
C PRO A 46 -15.29 -5.11 -2.58
N GLN A 47 -16.00 -4.88 -3.71
CA GLN A 47 -16.55 -5.97 -4.52
C GLN A 47 -15.46 -6.88 -5.06
N GLY A 48 -15.74 -8.19 -5.08
CA GLY A 48 -14.80 -9.20 -5.56
C GLY A 48 -13.52 -9.32 -4.74
N HIS A 49 -13.45 -8.70 -3.54
CA HIS A 49 -12.36 -8.99 -2.62
C HIS A 49 -12.57 -10.37 -2.00
N VAL A 50 -11.56 -11.23 -2.17
CA VAL A 50 -11.49 -12.53 -1.51
C VAL A 50 -10.15 -12.59 -0.79
N ALA A 51 -10.20 -12.78 0.52
CA ALA A 51 -9.01 -12.90 1.35
C ALA A 51 -8.14 -14.09 0.89
N GLN A 52 -6.85 -13.86 0.76
CA GLN A 52 -5.89 -14.87 0.33
C GLN A 52 -4.81 -15.03 1.41
N ARG A 53 -4.30 -16.25 1.56
CA ARG A 53 -3.12 -16.50 2.39
C ARG A 53 -1.85 -16.20 1.60
N LEU A 54 -0.86 -15.62 2.25
CA LEU A 54 0.46 -15.43 1.67
C LEU A 54 1.06 -16.80 1.28
N ARG A 55 1.48 -16.92 0.02
CA ARG A 55 2.06 -18.15 -0.52
C ARG A 55 3.58 -18.06 -0.49
N ALA A 56 4.24 -19.21 -0.37
CA ALA A 56 5.70 -19.30 -0.50
C ALA A 56 6.16 -18.65 -1.83
N GLY A 57 7.23 -17.87 -1.77
CA GLY A 57 7.79 -17.16 -2.92
C GLY A 57 7.02 -15.91 -3.39
N GLN A 58 5.78 -15.68 -2.91
CA GLN A 58 5.00 -14.50 -3.31
C GLN A 58 5.69 -13.19 -2.88
N ALA A 59 6.25 -13.15 -1.67
CA ALA A 59 7.00 -12.00 -1.20
C ALA A 59 8.34 -11.86 -1.96
N ALA A 60 9.01 -12.97 -2.28
CA ALA A 60 10.25 -12.95 -3.07
C ALA A 60 10.04 -12.36 -4.48
N ALA A 61 8.87 -12.58 -5.09
CA ALA A 61 8.54 -12.06 -6.43
C ALA A 61 8.15 -10.57 -6.46
N ALA A 62 7.85 -9.96 -5.31
CA ALA A 62 7.39 -8.57 -5.25
C ALA A 62 8.55 -7.57 -5.29
N ASP A 63 8.42 -6.47 -6.05
CA ASP A 63 9.36 -5.35 -6.06
C ASP A 63 9.23 -4.44 -4.83
N LEU A 64 8.04 -4.41 -4.21
CA LEU A 64 7.74 -3.71 -2.96
C LEU A 64 6.76 -4.53 -2.13
N ILE A 65 7.06 -4.69 -0.85
CA ILE A 65 6.20 -5.36 0.12
C ILE A 65 5.81 -4.35 1.20
N LEU A 66 4.51 -4.23 1.43
CA LEU A 66 3.94 -3.32 2.41
C LEU A 66 3.09 -4.11 3.40
N THR A 67 3.38 -3.98 4.68
CA THR A 67 2.64 -4.65 5.75
C THR A 67 1.88 -3.65 6.61
N ALA A 68 0.80 -4.07 7.26
CA ALA A 68 0.09 -3.22 8.22
C ALA A 68 0.93 -3.00 9.48
N GLU A 69 1.62 -4.04 9.95
CA GLU A 69 2.36 -4.05 11.20
C GLU A 69 3.81 -4.52 11.01
N VAL A 70 4.68 -4.13 11.92
CA VAL A 70 6.07 -4.63 12.02
C VAL A 70 6.10 -6.14 12.26
N SER A 71 5.14 -6.66 13.04
CA SER A 71 4.98 -8.10 13.28
C SER A 71 4.79 -8.88 11.98
N HIS A 72 3.94 -8.42 11.08
CA HIS A 72 3.70 -9.02 9.77
C HIS A 72 4.96 -8.98 8.89
N ARG A 73 5.70 -7.86 8.90
CA ARG A 73 6.98 -7.75 8.21
C ARG A 73 7.99 -8.77 8.74
N SER A 74 8.04 -8.95 10.05
CA SER A 74 8.96 -9.90 10.70
C SER A 74 8.69 -11.34 10.25
N VAL A 75 7.42 -11.74 10.14
CA VAL A 75 7.05 -13.07 9.61
C VAL A 75 7.54 -13.26 8.18
N ILE A 76 7.40 -12.24 7.32
CA ILE A 76 7.89 -12.30 5.94
C ILE A 76 9.42 -12.43 5.92
N LEU A 77 10.12 -11.64 6.72
CA LEU A 77 11.60 -11.64 6.75
C LEU A 77 12.18 -12.94 7.32
N GLN A 78 11.46 -13.66 8.17
CA GLN A 78 11.88 -14.98 8.64
C GLN A 78 11.88 -16.02 7.53
N SER A 79 10.91 -15.96 6.62
CA SER A 79 10.80 -16.90 5.48
C SER A 79 11.58 -16.42 4.25
N GLU A 80 11.68 -15.11 4.04
CA GLU A 80 12.23 -14.47 2.83
C GLU A 80 13.19 -13.32 3.19
N PRO A 81 14.34 -13.59 3.87
CA PRO A 81 15.23 -12.54 4.42
C PRO A 81 15.80 -11.60 3.36
N LEU A 82 15.96 -12.04 2.13
CA LEU A 82 16.45 -11.21 1.03
C LEU A 82 15.47 -10.08 0.62
N THR A 83 14.26 -10.09 1.15
CA THR A 83 13.27 -9.03 0.91
C THR A 83 13.46 -7.81 1.81
N PHE A 84 14.37 -7.82 2.78
CA PHE A 84 14.56 -6.76 3.78
C PHE A 84 14.61 -5.34 3.19
N ARG A 85 15.30 -5.16 2.04
CA ARG A 85 15.44 -3.84 1.41
C ARG A 85 14.18 -3.34 0.68
N ARG A 86 13.16 -4.20 0.52
CA ARG A 86 11.91 -3.87 -0.17
C ARG A 86 10.66 -4.19 0.65
N ALA A 87 10.83 -4.60 1.92
CA ALA A 87 9.76 -4.86 2.87
C ALA A 87 9.69 -3.75 3.92
N PHE A 88 8.54 -3.07 4.00
CA PHE A 88 8.27 -1.96 4.90
C PHE A 88 6.88 -2.12 5.52
N THR A 89 6.58 -1.38 6.58
CA THR A 89 5.17 -1.12 6.88
C THR A 89 4.65 -0.01 5.96
N LEU A 90 3.32 0.10 5.86
CA LEU A 90 2.66 1.16 5.08
C LEU A 90 3.14 2.56 5.51
N ARG A 91 3.16 2.81 6.84
CA ARG A 91 3.59 4.08 7.40
C ARG A 91 5.10 4.30 7.27
N GLU A 92 5.92 3.27 7.53
CA GLU A 92 7.37 3.35 7.39
C GLU A 92 7.77 3.80 5.98
N PHE A 93 7.18 3.21 4.94
CA PHE A 93 7.51 3.56 3.56
C PHE A 93 7.20 5.03 3.25
N GLY A 94 6.01 5.49 3.62
CA GLY A 94 5.62 6.90 3.44
C GLY A 94 6.55 7.85 4.19
N ARG A 95 6.81 7.59 5.45
CA ARG A 95 7.67 8.39 6.33
C ARG A 95 9.11 8.47 5.81
N LEU A 96 9.71 7.34 5.45
CA LEU A 96 11.07 7.29 4.93
C LEU A 96 11.19 7.96 3.55
N GLY A 97 10.14 7.88 2.73
CA GLY A 97 10.12 8.45 1.39
C GLY A 97 9.78 9.94 1.34
N ALA A 98 9.23 10.53 2.41
CA ALA A 98 8.71 11.90 2.43
C ALA A 98 9.77 12.96 2.06
N GLY A 99 11.04 12.74 2.41
CA GLY A 99 12.15 13.64 2.07
C GLY A 99 12.73 13.46 0.67
N LEU A 100 12.27 12.47 -0.10
CA LEU A 100 12.73 12.26 -1.46
C LEU A 100 11.93 13.16 -2.41
N GLY A 101 12.64 13.96 -3.20
CA GLY A 101 12.02 14.84 -4.20
C GLY A 101 11.08 14.08 -5.16
N PRO A 102 10.16 14.77 -5.86
CA PRO A 102 9.22 14.15 -6.80
C PRO A 102 9.93 13.43 -7.95
N LEU A 103 9.28 12.44 -8.53
CA LEU A 103 9.68 11.87 -9.82
C LEU A 103 9.17 12.77 -10.96
N ALA A 104 9.97 12.94 -12.00
CA ALA A 104 9.59 13.71 -13.18
C ALA A 104 8.71 12.86 -14.10
N GLY A 105 7.45 13.26 -14.29
CA GLY A 105 6.51 12.57 -15.19
C GLY A 105 6.05 11.20 -14.70
N ALA A 106 5.49 10.42 -15.61
CA ALA A 106 5.04 9.05 -15.32
C ALA A 106 6.24 8.10 -15.17
N PRO A 107 6.43 7.45 -14.02
CA PRO A 107 7.59 6.64 -13.78
C PRO A 107 7.57 5.32 -14.53
N THR A 108 8.73 4.87 -15.00
CA THR A 108 8.98 3.53 -15.52
C THR A 108 9.11 2.52 -14.36
N VAL A 109 9.00 1.22 -14.66
CA VAL A 109 9.26 0.14 -13.67
C VAL A 109 10.64 0.28 -13.03
N GLN A 110 11.66 0.63 -13.83
CA GLN A 110 13.03 0.77 -13.32
C GLN A 110 13.18 1.96 -12.37
N GLU A 111 12.53 3.07 -12.65
CA GLU A 111 12.50 4.24 -11.74
C GLU A 111 11.78 3.93 -10.44
N LEU A 112 10.69 3.16 -10.49
CA LEU A 112 9.99 2.67 -9.30
C LEU A 112 10.88 1.77 -8.44
N ARG A 113 11.60 0.82 -9.03
CA ARG A 113 12.59 -0.01 -8.32
C ARG A 113 13.70 0.83 -7.68
N THR A 114 14.21 1.79 -8.41
CA THR A 114 15.23 2.74 -7.92
C THR A 114 14.68 3.57 -6.76
N ARG A 115 13.43 3.99 -6.83
CA ARG A 115 12.73 4.72 -5.76
C ARG A 115 12.61 3.86 -4.49
N VAL A 116 12.17 2.62 -4.61
CA VAL A 116 12.08 1.68 -3.47
C VAL A 116 13.47 1.51 -2.82
N ALA A 117 14.53 1.34 -3.62
CA ALA A 117 15.88 1.25 -3.10
C ALA A 117 16.36 2.56 -2.43
N ALA A 118 15.93 3.72 -2.93
CA ALA A 118 16.22 5.01 -2.31
C ALA A 118 15.52 5.16 -0.95
N VAL A 119 14.25 4.74 -0.83
CA VAL A 119 13.53 4.69 0.46
C VAL A 119 14.25 3.78 1.45
N ALA A 120 14.72 2.60 1.02
CA ALA A 120 15.45 1.68 1.89
C ALA A 120 16.74 2.31 2.45
N ARG A 121 17.43 3.16 1.70
CA ARG A 121 18.62 3.88 2.15
C ARG A 121 18.33 4.95 3.20
N GLN A 122 17.08 5.40 3.34
CA GLN A 122 16.69 6.35 4.38
C GLN A 122 16.61 5.71 5.78
N ARG A 123 16.60 4.38 5.88
CA ARG A 123 16.69 3.70 7.18
C ARG A 123 17.98 4.08 7.88
N GLY A 124 17.87 4.54 9.11
CA GLY A 124 18.99 5.05 9.89
C GLY A 124 19.39 6.50 9.63
N LEU A 125 18.87 7.15 8.58
CA LEU A 125 19.04 8.58 8.31
C LEU A 125 17.85 9.41 8.80
N VAL A 126 16.66 8.87 8.68
CA VAL A 126 15.42 9.48 9.19
C VAL A 126 15.24 9.08 10.66
N VAL A 127 14.80 10.02 11.48
CA VAL A 127 14.56 9.79 12.91
C VAL A 127 13.67 8.58 13.12
N SER A 128 14.10 7.68 14.01
CA SER A 128 13.30 6.53 14.42
C SER A 128 12.05 6.99 15.17
N VAL A 129 10.95 6.30 14.95
CA VAL A 129 9.70 6.52 15.69
C VAL A 129 9.59 5.53 16.86
N ALA A 130 8.67 5.79 17.79
CA ALA A 130 8.44 4.86 18.89
C ALA A 130 7.92 3.50 18.38
N PRO A 131 8.14 2.42 19.13
CA PRO A 131 7.57 1.11 18.80
C PRO A 131 6.04 1.21 18.64
N GLY A 132 5.53 0.69 17.52
CA GLY A 132 4.11 0.71 17.18
C GLY A 132 3.63 1.93 16.39
N ASP A 133 4.39 3.03 16.28
CA ASP A 133 3.98 4.20 15.50
C ASP A 133 3.87 3.90 14.00
N ASP A 134 4.66 2.97 13.52
CA ASP A 134 4.61 2.50 12.14
C ASP A 134 3.56 1.39 11.91
N ASP A 135 2.81 0.98 12.95
CA ASP A 135 1.78 -0.04 12.86
C ASP A 135 0.40 0.57 12.56
N ILE A 136 -0.40 -0.17 11.81
CA ILE A 136 -1.83 0.06 11.60
C ILE A 136 -2.55 -1.20 12.07
N ALA A 137 -3.39 -1.07 13.10
CA ALA A 137 -4.10 -2.19 13.70
C ALA A 137 -5.06 -2.88 12.71
N ASP A 138 -5.32 -4.17 12.91
CA ASP A 138 -6.31 -4.90 12.14
C ASP A 138 -7.73 -4.59 12.64
N PRO A 139 -8.63 -4.00 11.82
CA PRO A 139 -10.00 -3.69 12.20
C PRO A 139 -10.96 -4.90 12.10
N PHE A 140 -10.46 -6.09 11.85
CA PHE A 140 -11.30 -7.28 11.67
C PHE A 140 -12.19 -7.53 12.88
N ARG A 141 -13.51 -7.61 12.66
CA ARG A 141 -14.56 -7.72 13.69
C ARG A 141 -14.61 -6.56 14.70
N ALA A 142 -13.94 -5.47 14.41
CA ALA A 142 -14.04 -4.26 15.23
C ALA A 142 -15.36 -3.50 14.98
N PRO A 143 -15.81 -2.66 15.92
CA PRO A 143 -16.90 -1.72 15.71
C PRO A 143 -16.68 -0.80 14.51
N ALA A 144 -17.77 -0.27 13.92
CA ALA A 144 -17.70 0.53 12.70
C ALA A 144 -16.89 1.83 12.84
N ASP A 145 -16.88 2.43 14.04
CA ASP A 145 -16.08 3.62 14.35
C ASP A 145 -14.56 3.29 14.34
N VAL A 146 -14.18 2.15 14.91
CA VAL A 146 -12.80 1.66 14.87
C VAL A 146 -12.38 1.35 13.41
N ALA A 147 -13.25 0.68 12.65
CA ALA A 147 -12.98 0.39 11.24
C ALA A 147 -12.79 1.69 10.41
N ARG A 148 -13.53 2.76 10.71
CA ARG A 148 -13.36 4.07 10.06
C ARG A 148 -12.05 4.74 10.44
N ILE A 149 -11.66 4.71 11.72
CA ILE A 149 -10.37 5.26 12.19
C ILE A 149 -9.21 4.54 11.49
N VAL A 150 -9.22 3.21 11.51
CA VAL A 150 -8.19 2.41 10.82
C VAL A 150 -8.21 2.65 9.31
N GLY A 151 -9.42 2.75 8.72
CA GLY A 151 -9.58 3.10 7.32
C GLY A 151 -8.91 4.43 6.95
N SER A 152 -9.08 5.48 7.76
CA SER A 152 -8.40 6.77 7.57
C SER A 152 -6.88 6.62 7.64
N GLN A 153 -6.35 5.89 8.62
CA GLN A 153 -4.91 5.65 8.74
C GLN A 153 -4.33 4.91 7.53
N VAL A 154 -5.07 3.92 7.01
CA VAL A 154 -4.68 3.20 5.77
C VAL A 154 -4.73 4.15 4.57
N SER A 155 -5.76 5.01 4.50
CA SER A 155 -5.93 6.00 3.44
C SER A 155 -4.75 6.95 3.37
N ASP A 156 -4.38 7.56 4.51
CA ASP A 156 -3.27 8.50 4.61
C ASP A 156 -1.93 7.83 4.22
N ALA A 157 -1.71 6.60 4.68
CA ALA A 157 -0.52 5.84 4.32
C ALA A 157 -0.47 5.51 2.82
N VAL A 158 -1.60 5.14 2.22
CA VAL A 158 -1.68 4.87 0.77
C VAL A 158 -1.41 6.13 -0.05
N ASP A 159 -1.93 7.30 0.37
CA ASP A 159 -1.66 8.57 -0.32
C ASP A 159 -0.19 8.95 -0.22
N ALA A 160 0.44 8.78 0.94
CA ALA A 160 1.88 8.98 1.10
C ALA A 160 2.70 8.05 0.19
N ILE A 161 2.33 6.77 0.10
CA ILE A 161 2.99 5.79 -0.79
C ILE A 161 2.86 6.20 -2.26
N ILE A 162 1.67 6.60 -2.69
CA ILE A 162 1.40 7.07 -4.07
C ILE A 162 2.25 8.29 -4.38
N ALA A 163 2.35 9.25 -3.45
CA ALA A 163 3.18 10.45 -3.60
C ALA A 163 4.68 10.09 -3.71
N VAL A 164 5.18 9.21 -2.82
CA VAL A 164 6.58 8.74 -2.87
C VAL A 164 6.91 8.04 -4.18
N LEU A 165 5.98 7.26 -4.72
CA LEU A 165 6.16 6.52 -5.98
C LEU A 165 5.89 7.38 -7.23
N GLY A 166 5.39 8.62 -7.09
CA GLY A 166 5.02 9.47 -8.23
C GLY A 166 3.87 8.90 -9.06
N LEU A 167 2.94 8.18 -8.44
CA LEU A 167 1.83 7.50 -9.11
C LEU A 167 0.48 8.22 -8.96
N ALA A 168 0.48 9.46 -8.44
CA ALA A 168 -0.73 10.25 -8.32
C ALA A 168 -1.39 10.42 -9.70
N ARG A 169 -2.71 10.22 -9.77
CA ARG A 169 -3.48 10.53 -10.99
C ARG A 169 -3.32 12.01 -11.31
N ASP A 170 -2.99 12.30 -12.57
CA ASP A 170 -3.09 13.67 -13.07
C ASP A 170 -4.59 14.07 -13.11
N PRO A 171 -5.01 15.10 -12.36
CA PRO A 171 -6.39 15.56 -12.39
C PRO A 171 -6.85 16.00 -13.80
N HIS A 172 -5.94 16.28 -14.70
CA HIS A 172 -6.23 16.73 -16.08
C HIS A 172 -6.34 15.56 -17.08
N SER A 173 -5.95 14.35 -16.74
CA SER A 173 -6.00 13.19 -17.66
C SER A 173 -7.44 12.77 -18.04
N ARG A 174 -8.45 13.13 -17.23
CA ARG A 174 -9.88 12.87 -17.54
C ARG A 174 -10.46 13.76 -18.62
N GLN A 175 -9.88 14.93 -18.89
CA GLN A 175 -10.40 15.87 -19.90
C GLN A 175 -9.96 15.52 -21.32
N SER A 176 -8.82 14.87 -21.49
CA SER A 176 -8.30 14.48 -22.80
C SER A 176 -9.01 13.28 -23.43
N LEU A 177 -9.53 12.34 -22.61
CA LEU A 177 -10.31 11.19 -23.10
C LEU A 177 -11.72 11.59 -23.59
N ARG A 178 -12.36 12.58 -22.96
CA ARG A 178 -13.69 13.05 -23.40
C ARG A 178 -13.67 13.82 -24.72
N ARG A 179 -12.52 14.45 -25.09
CA ARG A 179 -12.36 15.19 -26.36
C ARG A 179 -12.02 14.32 -27.57
N ARG A 180 -11.77 13.03 -27.39
CA ARG A 180 -11.50 12.09 -28.50
C ARG A 180 -12.71 11.27 -28.93
N THR A 181 -13.84 11.43 -28.27
CA THR A 181 -15.13 10.74 -28.55
C THR A 181 -16.23 11.69 -29.05
N GLU A 182 -15.91 12.95 -29.29
CA GLU A 182 -16.69 13.95 -30.05
C GLU A 182 -16.03 14.23 -31.41
#